data_0fb2acb645e238afdb7c13ece740cc71
#
_entry.id   0fb2acb645e238afdb7c13ece740cc71
#
_cell.length_a   1.000
_cell.length_b   1.000
_cell.length_c   1.000
_cell.angle_alpha   90.00
_cell.angle_beta   90.00
_cell.angle_gamma   90.00
#
_symmetry.space_group_name_H-M   'P 1'
#
loop_
_entity.id
_entity.type
_entity.pdbx_description
1 polymer ?
#
loop_
_entity_poly.entity_id
_entity_poly.type
_entity_poly.pdbx_seq_one_letter_code
_entity_poly.pdbx_strand_id
1 'polypeptide(L)'
;MITQQRDLSVDFCGVHFPNPFILSAAPPTDNLDMLRAAFEAGWGGSVLKTTSVETEPVSLVYPMMSAVHYEGRRIMGLGNIDLISEHHIDVIEERVRTLKREFPDRVVAASIMGSMKEEWQELVRRLEAAGVDIIECSFSCPQGSMGEEPGAMLSQSLEATERVAGWVKQAAKRCPVVIKITPQVTDIVKVAQAVQRGGADAICAANTIPSLMGVNVDTFVPYPDVQGSSTYSGLSGPATKPITLRTLAEISRAVRLPITATGGPVSWRDAVEMMLVGATTVQFCTAVMHYGVDIIDDLRDGLAFYLEDKGFETPADIVGLALPRIVNHGELRRDVKMISSLIEERCVKCDLCYIACRDGGHQAIKLHNTDRLPEIDAEKCPGCRLCVTVCPADALTMVNK
;
A
#
# COMPACT_ATOMS: atom_id res chain seq x y z
N MET A 1 -8.95 16.80 -30.65
CA MET A 1 -7.52 17.10 -30.48
C MET A 1 -6.90 15.80 -29.99
N ILE A 2 -5.94 15.26 -30.71
CA ILE A 2 -5.17 14.09 -30.26
C ILE A 2 -4.31 14.62 -29.13
N THR A 3 -4.71 14.39 -27.89
CA THR A 3 -3.86 14.66 -26.71
C THR A 3 -2.61 13.82 -26.89
N GLN A 4 -1.46 14.48 -26.97
CA GLN A 4 -0.16 13.81 -26.98
C GLN A 4 -0.12 12.93 -25.71
N GLN A 5 -0.05 11.62 -25.90
CA GLN A 5 -0.07 10.67 -24.79
C GLN A 5 1.14 10.99 -23.90
N ARG A 6 0.89 11.44 -22.66
CA ARG A 6 1.98 11.80 -21.73
C ARG A 6 2.82 10.56 -21.42
N ASP A 7 4.12 10.79 -21.31
CA ASP A 7 5.04 9.74 -20.84
C ASP A 7 4.80 9.49 -19.35
N LEU A 8 4.35 8.28 -19.02
CA LEU A 8 4.14 7.82 -17.65
C LEU A 8 5.30 6.95 -17.15
N SER A 9 6.38 6.83 -17.94
CA SER A 9 7.51 6.01 -17.54
C SER A 9 8.21 6.54 -16.29
N VAL A 10 8.81 5.62 -15.54
CA VAL A 10 9.64 5.93 -14.38
C VAL A 10 10.85 5.01 -14.32
N ASP A 11 11.95 5.53 -13.81
CA ASP A 11 13.12 4.73 -13.48
C ASP A 11 13.16 4.44 -11.98
N PHE A 12 13.24 3.16 -11.62
CA PHE A 12 13.33 2.71 -10.23
C PHE A 12 14.53 1.79 -10.08
N CYS A 13 15.53 2.22 -9.31
CA CYS A 13 16.80 1.49 -9.10
C CYS A 13 17.53 1.10 -10.39
N GLY A 14 17.46 1.96 -11.42
CA GLY A 14 18.05 1.69 -12.73
C GLY A 14 17.25 0.75 -13.62
N VAL A 15 16.07 0.34 -13.20
CA VAL A 15 15.11 -0.44 -14.00
C VAL A 15 14.04 0.50 -14.54
N HIS A 16 13.83 0.46 -15.86
CA HIS A 16 12.84 1.27 -16.55
C HIS A 16 11.45 0.61 -16.51
N PHE A 17 10.44 1.36 -16.06
CA PHE A 17 9.04 0.96 -16.05
C PHE A 17 8.24 1.82 -17.03
N PRO A 18 7.40 1.24 -17.90
CA PRO A 18 6.56 2.01 -18.83
C PRO A 18 5.47 2.85 -18.14
N ASN A 19 5.16 2.56 -16.89
CA ASN A 19 4.33 3.35 -15.99
C ASN A 19 4.57 2.93 -14.54
N PRO A 20 4.22 3.75 -13.52
CA PRO A 20 4.57 3.47 -12.12
C PRO A 20 3.71 2.39 -11.45
N PHE A 21 2.75 1.78 -12.12
CA PHE A 21 1.77 0.86 -11.55
C PHE A 21 2.22 -0.58 -11.66
N ILE A 22 2.27 -1.28 -10.53
CA ILE A 22 2.84 -2.63 -10.40
C ILE A 22 1.84 -3.52 -9.66
N LEU A 23 1.76 -4.80 -10.03
CA LEU A 23 1.09 -5.81 -9.22
C LEU A 23 1.97 -6.20 -8.04
N SER A 24 1.42 -6.18 -6.83
CA SER A 24 2.11 -6.61 -5.60
C SER A 24 2.17 -8.12 -5.49
N ALA A 25 3.20 -8.64 -4.82
CA ALA A 25 3.32 -10.05 -4.44
C ALA A 25 2.09 -10.49 -3.62
N ALA A 26 1.21 -11.27 -4.24
CA ALA A 26 -0.11 -11.63 -3.70
C ALA A 26 -0.73 -12.78 -4.54
N PRO A 27 -1.89 -13.34 -4.17
CA PRO A 27 -2.55 -14.37 -4.98
C PRO A 27 -2.68 -14.05 -6.48
N PRO A 28 -3.01 -12.83 -6.93
CA PRO A 28 -3.07 -12.51 -8.35
C PRO A 28 -1.75 -12.68 -9.11
N THR A 29 -0.61 -12.74 -8.42
CA THR A 29 0.72 -12.87 -9.04
C THR A 29 1.33 -14.27 -8.87
N ASP A 30 0.53 -15.25 -8.46
CA ASP A 30 0.93 -16.64 -8.33
C ASP A 30 0.41 -17.55 -9.47
N ASN A 31 -0.08 -16.95 -10.54
CA ASN A 31 -0.59 -17.68 -11.70
C ASN A 31 -0.10 -17.02 -13.00
N LEU A 32 0.43 -17.81 -13.93
CA LEU A 32 1.01 -17.30 -15.18
C LEU A 32 -0.04 -16.62 -16.09
N ASP A 33 -1.25 -17.18 -16.18
CA ASP A 33 -2.29 -16.62 -17.06
C ASP A 33 -2.83 -15.29 -16.50
N MET A 34 -2.92 -15.16 -15.17
CA MET A 34 -3.27 -13.88 -14.54
C MET A 34 -2.19 -12.81 -14.77
N LEU A 35 -0.92 -13.20 -14.74
CA LEU A 35 0.22 -12.30 -15.03
C LEU A 35 0.23 -11.86 -16.50
N ARG A 36 -0.06 -12.78 -17.45
CA ARG A 36 -0.23 -12.46 -18.86
C ARG A 36 -1.35 -11.46 -19.08
N ALA A 37 -2.54 -11.74 -18.53
CA ALA A 37 -3.68 -10.83 -18.62
C ALA A 37 -3.35 -9.42 -18.08
N ALA A 38 -2.61 -9.33 -16.97
CA ALA A 38 -2.19 -8.05 -16.42
C ALA A 38 -1.21 -7.30 -17.35
N PHE A 39 -0.23 -7.99 -17.91
CA PHE A 39 0.74 -7.36 -18.81
C PHE A 39 0.10 -6.96 -20.15
N GLU A 40 -0.82 -7.75 -20.66
CA GLU A 40 -1.65 -7.42 -21.84
C GLU A 40 -2.53 -6.20 -21.57
N ALA A 41 -3.13 -6.08 -20.39
CA ALA A 41 -3.89 -4.90 -19.98
C ALA A 41 -3.01 -3.63 -19.85
N GLY A 42 -1.68 -3.76 -19.66
CA GLY A 42 -0.77 -2.61 -19.65
C GLY A 42 -0.11 -2.27 -18.32
N TRP A 43 -0.15 -3.17 -17.33
CA TRP A 43 0.59 -2.99 -16.08
C TRP A 43 2.08 -2.84 -16.36
N GLY A 44 2.74 -1.88 -15.68
CA GLY A 44 4.17 -1.60 -15.87
C GLY A 44 5.10 -2.70 -15.40
N GLY A 45 4.66 -3.47 -14.41
CA GLY A 45 5.41 -4.58 -13.86
C GLY A 45 4.57 -5.43 -12.91
N SER A 46 5.18 -6.51 -12.42
CA SER A 46 4.59 -7.37 -11.39
C SER A 46 5.66 -7.90 -10.45
N VAL A 47 5.32 -8.00 -9.16
CA VAL A 47 6.08 -8.75 -8.18
C VAL A 47 5.43 -10.12 -8.03
N LEU A 48 6.12 -11.18 -8.44
CA LEU A 48 5.65 -12.55 -8.28
C LEU A 48 5.45 -12.88 -6.80
N LYS A 49 4.47 -13.73 -6.50
CA LYS A 49 4.18 -14.14 -5.12
C LYS A 49 5.44 -14.69 -4.45
N THR A 50 5.59 -14.40 -3.15
CA THR A 50 6.77 -14.79 -2.37
C THR A 50 7.03 -16.28 -2.47
N THR A 51 8.26 -16.66 -2.82
CA THR A 51 8.71 -18.03 -2.95
C THR A 51 9.88 -18.33 -2.01
N SER A 52 10.06 -19.61 -1.68
CA SER A 52 11.17 -20.11 -0.88
C SER A 52 11.83 -21.32 -1.58
N VAL A 53 12.90 -21.84 -1.00
CA VAL A 53 13.54 -23.11 -1.43
C VAL A 53 13.02 -24.31 -0.65
N GLU A 54 12.01 -24.13 0.20
CA GLU A 54 11.43 -25.21 0.99
C GLU A 54 10.88 -26.31 0.09
N THR A 55 11.15 -27.55 0.47
CA THR A 55 10.77 -28.74 -0.30
C THR A 55 9.34 -29.20 -0.04
N GLU A 56 8.74 -28.79 1.07
CA GLU A 56 7.36 -29.11 1.40
C GLU A 56 6.40 -28.03 0.84
N PRO A 57 5.44 -28.43 -0.01
CA PRO A 57 4.51 -27.49 -0.58
C PRO A 57 3.60 -26.91 0.50
N VAL A 58 3.43 -25.58 0.45
CA VAL A 58 2.42 -24.90 1.27
C VAL A 58 1.05 -25.24 0.72
N SER A 59 0.18 -25.79 1.58
CA SER A 59 -1.20 -26.11 1.18
C SER A 59 -2.11 -24.89 1.36
N LEU A 60 -2.81 -24.48 0.31
CA LEU A 60 -3.72 -23.32 0.28
C LEU A 60 -5.19 -23.75 0.02
N VAL A 61 -5.60 -24.94 0.46
CA VAL A 61 -6.92 -25.53 0.20
C VAL A 61 -7.95 -25.25 1.30
N TYR A 62 -7.88 -24.12 1.96
CA TYR A 62 -8.78 -23.70 3.03
C TYR A 62 -9.32 -22.27 2.80
N PRO A 63 -10.44 -21.87 3.44
CA PRO A 63 -10.91 -20.48 3.41
C PRO A 63 -9.84 -19.54 3.96
N MET A 64 -9.25 -18.68 3.13
CA MET A 64 -8.13 -17.84 3.54
C MET A 64 -8.44 -16.34 3.54
N MET A 65 -9.59 -15.94 3.03
CA MET A 65 -9.97 -14.53 2.92
C MET A 65 -11.15 -14.19 3.83
N SER A 66 -11.10 -13.00 4.40
CA SER A 66 -12.20 -12.39 5.13
C SER A 66 -12.22 -10.88 4.92
N ALA A 67 -13.35 -10.22 5.12
CA ALA A 67 -13.50 -8.82 4.80
C ALA A 67 -14.04 -7.99 5.97
N VAL A 68 -13.59 -6.74 6.04
CA VAL A 68 -14.21 -5.71 6.88
C VAL A 68 -15.11 -4.85 6.00
N HIS A 69 -16.37 -4.76 6.37
CA HIS A 69 -17.38 -3.96 5.68
C HIS A 69 -17.74 -2.70 6.48
N TYR A 70 -18.09 -1.64 5.77
CA TYR A 70 -18.73 -0.47 6.35
C TYR A 70 -20.21 -0.48 5.96
N GLU A 71 -21.10 -0.47 6.97
CA GLU A 71 -22.56 -0.55 6.79
C GLU A 71 -23.04 -1.71 5.89
N GLY A 72 -22.29 -2.83 5.89
CA GLY A 72 -22.62 -4.03 5.12
C GLY A 72 -22.50 -3.91 3.59
N ARG A 73 -22.03 -2.76 3.07
CA ARG A 73 -22.06 -2.48 1.62
C ARG A 73 -20.72 -2.30 0.97
N ARG A 74 -19.69 -1.89 1.71
CA ARG A 74 -18.37 -1.57 1.17
C ARG A 74 -17.28 -2.35 1.86
N ILE A 75 -16.44 -3.02 1.08
CA ILE A 75 -15.24 -3.65 1.60
C ILE A 75 -14.20 -2.56 1.89
N MET A 76 -13.92 -2.32 3.17
CA MET A 76 -12.91 -1.37 3.62
C MET A 76 -11.54 -1.99 3.80
N GLY A 77 -11.51 -3.30 4.08
CA GLY A 77 -10.29 -4.06 4.25
C GLY A 77 -10.49 -5.52 3.93
N LEU A 78 -9.44 -6.18 3.47
CA LEU A 78 -9.39 -7.61 3.19
C LEU A 78 -8.34 -8.24 4.10
N GLY A 79 -8.76 -9.23 4.88
CA GLY A 79 -7.88 -10.07 5.69
C GLY A 79 -7.48 -11.30 4.89
N ASN A 80 -6.21 -11.66 4.99
CA ASN A 80 -5.64 -12.82 4.33
C ASN A 80 -4.78 -13.62 5.31
N ILE A 81 -5.03 -14.91 5.45
CA ILE A 81 -4.22 -15.87 6.20
C ILE A 81 -3.36 -16.76 5.28
N ASP A 82 -3.35 -16.46 4.00
CA ASP A 82 -2.47 -17.07 3.01
C ASP A 82 -1.00 -16.74 3.31
N LEU A 83 -0.11 -17.67 3.03
CA LEU A 83 1.33 -17.52 3.28
C LEU A 83 2.09 -17.18 2.00
N ILE A 84 3.05 -18.03 1.64
CA ILE A 84 3.86 -17.92 0.42
C ILE A 84 3.24 -18.70 -0.74
N SER A 85 3.89 -18.69 -1.91
CA SER A 85 3.48 -19.51 -3.06
C SER A 85 3.50 -20.99 -2.71
N GLU A 86 2.49 -21.72 -3.19
CA GLU A 86 2.45 -23.19 -3.10
C GLU A 86 3.39 -23.88 -4.12
N HIS A 87 3.99 -23.09 -5.00
CA HIS A 87 4.83 -23.60 -6.08
C HIS A 87 6.33 -23.57 -5.70
N HIS A 88 7.00 -24.67 -6.03
CA HIS A 88 8.46 -24.76 -5.91
C HIS A 88 9.16 -23.72 -6.80
N ILE A 89 10.33 -23.29 -6.40
CA ILE A 89 11.15 -22.29 -7.11
C ILE A 89 11.37 -22.62 -8.60
N ASP A 90 11.43 -23.89 -9.00
CA ASP A 90 11.57 -24.31 -10.41
C ASP A 90 10.41 -23.79 -11.28
N VAL A 91 9.18 -23.82 -10.73
CA VAL A 91 7.99 -23.29 -11.42
C VAL A 91 8.08 -21.77 -11.56
N ILE A 92 8.56 -21.11 -10.52
CA ILE A 92 8.71 -19.64 -10.53
C ILE A 92 9.77 -19.21 -11.54
N GLU A 93 10.90 -19.91 -11.62
CA GLU A 93 11.93 -19.67 -12.66
C GLU A 93 11.37 -19.78 -14.07
N GLU A 94 10.58 -20.81 -14.35
CA GLU A 94 9.97 -20.99 -15.67
C GLU A 94 8.95 -19.89 -15.99
N ARG A 95 8.18 -19.45 -14.98
CA ARG A 95 7.28 -18.29 -15.12
C ARG A 95 8.07 -17.03 -15.47
N VAL A 96 9.17 -16.75 -14.78
CA VAL A 96 10.05 -15.61 -15.08
C VAL A 96 10.54 -15.66 -16.52
N ARG A 97 11.14 -16.82 -16.94
CA ARG A 97 11.64 -16.99 -18.32
C ARG A 97 10.54 -16.78 -19.36
N THR A 98 9.36 -17.30 -19.09
CA THR A 98 8.20 -17.17 -19.99
C THR A 98 7.74 -15.71 -20.08
N LEU A 99 7.55 -15.02 -18.96
CA LEU A 99 7.13 -13.62 -18.95
C LEU A 99 8.17 -12.71 -19.62
N LYS A 100 9.45 -12.90 -19.35
CA LYS A 100 10.52 -12.09 -19.99
C LYS A 100 10.64 -12.32 -21.49
N ARG A 101 10.31 -13.52 -21.99
CA ARG A 101 10.24 -13.81 -23.42
C ARG A 101 9.02 -13.19 -24.10
N GLU A 102 7.85 -13.26 -23.44
CA GLU A 102 6.57 -12.81 -24.00
C GLU A 102 6.37 -11.29 -23.86
N PHE A 103 6.89 -10.70 -22.76
CA PHE A 103 6.76 -9.29 -22.43
C PHE A 103 8.13 -8.67 -22.05
N PRO A 104 9.04 -8.50 -23.00
CA PRO A 104 10.40 -8.05 -22.71
C PRO A 104 10.48 -6.61 -22.17
N ASP A 105 9.45 -5.79 -22.41
CA ASP A 105 9.31 -4.41 -21.98
C ASP A 105 8.58 -4.26 -20.61
N ARG A 106 8.15 -5.37 -20.02
CA ARG A 106 7.52 -5.38 -18.68
C ARG A 106 8.52 -5.80 -17.61
N VAL A 107 8.40 -5.18 -16.45
CA VAL A 107 9.26 -5.50 -15.31
C VAL A 107 8.72 -6.70 -14.55
N VAL A 108 9.55 -7.72 -14.39
CA VAL A 108 9.28 -8.91 -13.59
C VAL A 108 10.16 -8.88 -12.35
N ALA A 109 9.56 -8.59 -11.19
CA ALA A 109 10.20 -8.72 -9.90
C ALA A 109 9.81 -10.06 -9.25
N ALA A 110 10.70 -10.65 -8.48
CA ALA A 110 10.40 -11.86 -7.70
C ALA A 110 10.49 -11.56 -6.21
N SER A 111 9.44 -11.90 -5.46
CA SER A 111 9.46 -11.83 -4.00
C SER A 111 10.01 -13.11 -3.42
N ILE A 112 10.96 -12.99 -2.50
CA ILE A 112 11.67 -14.13 -1.91
C ILE A 112 11.64 -14.10 -0.39
N MET A 113 11.71 -15.30 0.21
CA MET A 113 11.85 -15.52 1.64
C MET A 113 12.74 -16.74 1.89
N GLY A 114 13.66 -16.65 2.83
CA GLY A 114 14.53 -17.74 3.26
C GLY A 114 14.76 -17.71 4.77
N SER A 115 15.13 -18.84 5.34
CA SER A 115 15.40 -19.01 6.77
C SER A 115 16.89 -18.93 7.11
N MET A 116 17.74 -19.29 6.15
CA MET A 116 19.20 -19.29 6.31
C MET A 116 19.88 -18.51 5.20
N LYS A 117 21.12 -18.09 5.44
CA LYS A 117 21.91 -17.31 4.48
C LYS A 117 22.01 -17.99 3.10
N GLU A 118 22.22 -19.29 3.10
CA GLU A 118 22.39 -20.10 1.92
C GLU A 118 21.12 -20.09 1.06
N GLU A 119 19.95 -20.18 1.67
CA GLU A 119 18.65 -20.14 0.99
C GLU A 119 18.39 -18.77 0.34
N TRP A 120 18.63 -17.68 1.07
CA TRP A 120 18.52 -16.33 0.51
C TRP A 120 19.42 -16.16 -0.72
N GLN A 121 20.66 -16.62 -0.62
CA GLN A 121 21.64 -16.52 -1.70
C GLN A 121 21.33 -17.45 -2.87
N GLU A 122 20.79 -18.63 -2.60
CA GLU A 122 20.32 -19.57 -3.62
C GLU A 122 19.19 -18.96 -4.45
N LEU A 123 18.13 -18.45 -3.79
CA LEU A 123 16.99 -17.80 -4.43
C LEU A 123 17.44 -16.67 -5.35
N VAL A 124 18.32 -15.79 -4.87
CA VAL A 124 18.87 -14.69 -5.68
C VAL A 124 19.55 -15.21 -6.93
N ARG A 125 20.51 -16.16 -6.78
CA ARG A 125 21.27 -16.71 -7.92
C ARG A 125 20.36 -17.35 -8.96
N ARG A 126 19.38 -18.13 -8.52
CA ARG A 126 18.44 -18.84 -9.39
C ARG A 126 17.55 -17.88 -10.16
N LEU A 127 16.94 -16.91 -9.47
CA LEU A 127 16.03 -15.94 -10.10
C LEU A 127 16.76 -14.94 -11.02
N GLU A 128 17.99 -14.52 -10.67
CA GLU A 128 18.82 -13.75 -11.60
C GLU A 128 19.16 -14.55 -12.88
N ALA A 129 19.45 -15.85 -12.74
CA ALA A 129 19.69 -16.73 -13.89
C ALA A 129 18.43 -16.95 -14.73
N ALA A 130 17.25 -16.91 -14.13
CA ALA A 130 15.96 -16.97 -14.83
C ALA A 130 15.65 -15.67 -15.59
N GLY A 131 16.28 -14.55 -15.26
CA GLY A 131 16.12 -13.27 -15.96
C GLY A 131 15.21 -12.26 -15.27
N VAL A 132 14.99 -12.40 -13.96
CA VAL A 132 14.24 -11.41 -13.17
C VAL A 132 14.91 -10.03 -13.22
N ASP A 133 14.13 -8.95 -13.17
CA ASP A 133 14.64 -7.58 -13.20
C ASP A 133 14.94 -7.03 -11.80
N ILE A 134 14.17 -7.45 -10.79
CA ILE A 134 14.25 -6.97 -9.39
C ILE A 134 14.06 -8.15 -8.44
N ILE A 135 14.83 -8.17 -7.34
CA ILE A 135 14.61 -9.06 -6.19
C ILE A 135 13.93 -8.28 -5.08
N GLU A 136 12.69 -8.65 -4.72
CA GLU A 136 11.99 -8.12 -3.53
C GLU A 136 12.12 -9.14 -2.38
N CYS A 137 12.67 -8.72 -1.24
CA CYS A 137 12.81 -9.57 -0.06
C CYS A 137 11.67 -9.33 0.91
N SER A 138 10.89 -10.36 1.25
CA SER A 138 9.79 -10.25 2.21
C SER A 138 10.31 -10.37 3.65
N PHE A 139 10.57 -9.23 4.30
CA PHE A 139 11.00 -9.16 5.71
C PHE A 139 9.82 -9.03 6.68
N SER A 140 8.63 -9.09 6.17
CA SER A 140 7.37 -8.89 6.89
C SER A 140 6.51 -10.15 6.97
N CYS A 141 6.99 -11.29 6.45
CA CYS A 141 6.36 -12.58 6.70
C CYS A 141 6.87 -13.16 8.03
N PRO A 142 5.99 -13.74 8.87
CA PRO A 142 6.42 -14.45 10.07
C PRO A 142 7.31 -15.64 9.68
N GLN A 143 8.54 -15.67 10.18
CA GLN A 143 9.51 -16.74 9.87
C GLN A 143 9.74 -17.60 11.10
N GLY A 144 9.51 -18.91 10.95
CA GLY A 144 9.57 -19.86 12.07
C GLY A 144 10.98 -20.24 12.55
N SER A 145 12.07 -19.85 11.87
CA SER A 145 13.36 -20.51 12.06
C SER A 145 14.61 -19.64 12.10
N MET A 146 14.52 -18.31 12.09
CA MET A 146 15.68 -17.42 12.16
C MET A 146 16.42 -17.40 13.52
N GLY A 147 16.19 -18.39 14.39
CA GLY A 147 16.85 -18.54 15.69
C GLY A 147 16.35 -17.59 16.78
N GLU A 148 15.40 -16.75 16.48
CA GLU A 148 14.68 -15.85 17.36
C GLU A 148 13.20 -16.30 17.41
N GLU A 149 12.38 -15.72 18.22
CA GLU A 149 11.03 -16.22 18.55
C GLU A 149 10.20 -16.66 17.33
N PRO A 150 9.53 -17.85 17.36
CA PRO A 150 8.67 -18.31 16.30
C PRO A 150 7.60 -17.27 15.94
N GLY A 151 7.46 -16.97 14.63
CA GLY A 151 6.49 -15.98 14.13
C GLY A 151 6.97 -14.52 14.15
N ALA A 152 8.21 -14.25 14.57
CA ALA A 152 8.80 -12.91 14.45
C ALA A 152 9.09 -12.55 13.00
N MET A 153 8.82 -11.29 12.64
CA MET A 153 9.16 -10.75 11.32
C MET A 153 10.57 -10.18 11.34
N LEU A 154 11.37 -10.44 10.29
CA LEU A 154 12.74 -9.92 10.18
C LEU A 154 12.82 -8.40 10.40
N SER A 155 11.90 -7.63 9.84
CA SER A 155 11.88 -6.17 9.98
C SER A 155 11.55 -5.67 11.39
N GLN A 156 11.23 -6.53 12.35
CA GLN A 156 11.10 -6.17 13.77
C GLN A 156 12.45 -6.18 14.49
N SER A 157 13.49 -6.82 13.93
CA SER A 157 14.86 -6.78 14.44
C SER A 157 15.75 -5.97 13.51
N LEU A 158 16.34 -4.87 14.01
CA LEU A 158 17.24 -4.01 13.23
C LEU A 158 18.49 -4.75 12.79
N GLU A 159 19.04 -5.58 13.66
CA GLU A 159 20.25 -6.36 13.40
C GLU A 159 20.00 -7.45 12.35
N ALA A 160 18.87 -8.17 12.45
CA ALA A 160 18.47 -9.16 11.46
C ALA A 160 18.19 -8.50 10.10
N THR A 161 17.49 -7.36 10.09
CA THR A 161 17.22 -6.57 8.88
C THR A 161 18.51 -6.20 8.15
N GLU A 162 19.48 -5.61 8.84
CA GLU A 162 20.77 -5.20 8.26
C GLU A 162 21.56 -6.41 7.76
N ARG A 163 21.66 -7.45 8.58
CA ARG A 163 22.41 -8.67 8.27
C ARG A 163 21.87 -9.40 7.04
N VAL A 164 20.56 -9.65 6.99
CA VAL A 164 19.94 -10.40 5.89
C VAL A 164 19.93 -9.58 4.61
N ALA A 165 19.65 -8.28 4.67
CA ALA A 165 19.80 -7.39 3.51
C ALA A 165 21.21 -7.48 2.92
N GLY A 166 22.25 -7.51 3.78
CA GLY A 166 23.64 -7.70 3.37
C GLY A 166 23.90 -9.05 2.70
N TRP A 167 23.30 -10.14 3.19
CA TRP A 167 23.44 -11.47 2.56
C TRP A 167 22.86 -11.50 1.16
N VAL A 168 21.68 -10.95 0.97
CA VAL A 168 21.01 -10.87 -0.33
C VAL A 168 21.80 -9.98 -1.28
N LYS A 169 22.22 -8.79 -0.81
CA LYS A 169 22.99 -7.85 -1.63
C LYS A 169 24.33 -8.42 -2.09
N GLN A 170 25.01 -9.22 -1.26
CA GLN A 170 26.24 -9.92 -1.64
C GLN A 170 26.03 -10.94 -2.76
N ALA A 171 24.88 -11.60 -2.80
CA ALA A 171 24.53 -12.57 -3.82
C ALA A 171 24.09 -11.93 -5.14
N ALA A 172 23.31 -10.85 -5.07
CA ALA A 172 22.79 -10.12 -6.22
C ALA A 172 23.94 -9.46 -7.02
N LYS A 173 24.02 -9.76 -8.33
CA LYS A 173 25.07 -9.24 -9.23
C LYS A 173 24.52 -8.27 -10.27
N ARG A 174 23.27 -8.45 -10.67
CA ARG A 174 22.62 -7.67 -11.73
C ARG A 174 21.38 -6.96 -11.25
N CYS A 175 20.58 -7.63 -10.42
CA CYS A 175 19.29 -7.14 -10.00
C CYS A 175 19.41 -6.22 -8.80
N PRO A 176 18.69 -5.09 -8.77
CA PRO A 176 18.51 -4.33 -7.55
C PRO A 176 17.75 -5.15 -6.52
N VAL A 177 18.09 -4.92 -5.25
CA VAL A 177 17.51 -5.58 -4.07
C VAL A 177 16.58 -4.60 -3.37
N VAL A 178 15.31 -4.95 -3.29
CA VAL A 178 14.26 -4.18 -2.61
C VAL A 178 13.86 -4.92 -1.33
N ILE A 179 13.85 -4.25 -0.20
CA ILE A 179 13.42 -4.84 1.07
C ILE A 179 12.01 -4.40 1.40
N LYS A 180 11.07 -5.36 1.46
CA LYS A 180 9.69 -5.13 1.86
C LYS A 180 9.53 -5.29 3.36
N ILE A 181 9.12 -4.22 4.02
CA ILE A 181 9.06 -4.10 5.47
C ILE A 181 7.62 -4.07 5.98
N THR A 182 7.42 -4.40 7.27
CA THR A 182 6.12 -4.26 7.95
C THR A 182 5.96 -2.85 8.53
N PRO A 183 4.74 -2.29 8.54
CA PRO A 183 4.47 -1.05 9.25
C PRO A 183 4.35 -1.26 10.77
N GLN A 184 4.29 -2.50 11.23
CA GLN A 184 4.09 -2.85 12.64
C GLN A 184 5.43 -2.94 13.38
N VAL A 185 6.05 -1.79 13.54
CA VAL A 185 7.29 -1.60 14.30
C VAL A 185 7.18 -0.32 15.14
N THR A 186 7.96 -0.25 16.20
CA THR A 186 7.97 0.92 17.09
C THR A 186 8.56 2.16 16.41
N ASP A 187 9.56 1.97 15.55
CA ASP A 187 10.30 3.04 14.87
C ASP A 187 10.66 2.60 13.45
N ILE A 188 9.85 3.01 12.49
CA ILE A 188 10.04 2.64 11.08
C ILE A 188 11.28 3.29 10.47
N VAL A 189 11.70 4.45 10.99
CA VAL A 189 12.90 5.14 10.53
C VAL A 189 14.15 4.31 10.82
N LYS A 190 14.25 3.72 12.01
CA LYS A 190 15.38 2.84 12.33
C LYS A 190 15.43 1.60 11.47
N VAL A 191 14.27 1.03 11.14
CA VAL A 191 14.19 -0.12 10.19
C VAL A 191 14.69 0.29 8.81
N ALA A 192 14.22 1.42 8.26
CA ALA A 192 14.68 1.94 6.98
C ALA A 192 16.20 2.21 6.96
N GLN A 193 16.74 2.75 8.05
CA GLN A 193 18.18 2.96 8.20
C GLN A 193 18.95 1.63 8.26
N ALA A 194 18.40 0.59 8.90
CA ALA A 194 19.01 -0.74 8.92
C ALA A 194 19.03 -1.37 7.51
N VAL A 195 17.95 -1.22 6.75
CA VAL A 195 17.88 -1.62 5.34
C VAL A 195 18.97 -0.92 4.51
N GLN A 196 19.11 0.40 4.69
CA GLN A 196 20.15 1.19 3.99
C GLN A 196 21.56 0.74 4.38
N ARG A 197 21.86 0.49 5.68
CA ARG A 197 23.15 -0.02 6.11
C ARG A 197 23.46 -1.43 5.60
N GLY A 198 22.41 -2.27 5.42
CA GLY A 198 22.53 -3.58 4.79
C GLY A 198 22.87 -3.51 3.29
N GLY A 199 22.85 -2.32 2.67
CA GLY A 199 23.24 -2.08 1.30
C GLY A 199 22.15 -2.39 0.27
N ALA A 200 20.89 -2.48 0.67
CA ALA A 200 19.77 -2.61 -0.25
C ALA A 200 19.65 -1.40 -1.18
N ASP A 201 19.07 -1.59 -2.36
CA ASP A 201 18.93 -0.55 -3.38
C ASP A 201 17.61 0.26 -3.20
N ALA A 202 16.60 -0.33 -2.59
CA ALA A 202 15.31 0.33 -2.35
C ALA A 202 14.53 -0.31 -1.19
N ILE A 203 13.43 0.35 -0.82
CA ILE A 203 12.47 -0.13 0.18
C ILE A 203 11.09 -0.28 -0.46
N CYS A 204 10.40 -1.40 -0.16
CA CYS A 204 8.97 -1.56 -0.38
C CYS A 204 8.22 -1.30 0.94
N ALA A 205 7.38 -0.28 0.97
CA ALA A 205 6.64 0.12 2.16
C ALA A 205 5.14 0.28 1.86
N ALA A 206 4.28 -0.45 2.56
CA ALA A 206 4.57 -1.45 3.56
C ALA A 206 3.70 -2.69 3.36
N ASN A 207 4.06 -3.80 3.98
CA ASN A 207 3.25 -5.02 3.93
C ASN A 207 1.94 -4.87 4.73
N THR A 208 1.10 -5.89 4.68
CA THR A 208 -0.17 -5.99 5.42
C THR A 208 0.02 -5.77 6.93
N ILE A 209 -1.06 -5.35 7.59
CA ILE A 209 -1.06 -5.08 9.03
C ILE A 209 -1.62 -6.33 9.73
N PRO A 210 -0.87 -6.97 10.64
CA PRO A 210 -1.39 -8.06 11.45
C PRO A 210 -2.68 -7.67 12.17
N SER A 211 -3.69 -8.52 12.04
CA SER A 211 -5.05 -8.23 12.52
C SER A 211 -5.83 -9.51 12.83
N LEU A 212 -6.90 -9.38 13.61
CA LEU A 212 -7.98 -10.36 13.73
C LEU A 212 -9.22 -9.76 13.07
N MET A 213 -9.73 -10.41 12.03
CA MET A 213 -10.75 -9.83 11.14
C MET A 213 -12.17 -9.82 11.73
N GLY A 214 -12.35 -10.41 12.87
CA GLY A 214 -13.60 -10.49 13.61
C GLY A 214 -13.84 -11.89 14.17
N VAL A 215 -14.89 -12.00 14.97
CA VAL A 215 -15.32 -13.26 15.59
C VAL A 215 -16.82 -13.40 15.35
N ASN A 216 -17.26 -14.59 14.93
CA ASN A 216 -18.67 -14.92 14.90
C ASN A 216 -19.20 -15.03 16.34
N VAL A 217 -20.11 -14.14 16.72
CA VAL A 217 -20.60 -14.04 18.11
C VAL A 217 -21.48 -15.22 18.54
N ASP A 218 -22.02 -15.97 17.60
CA ASP A 218 -22.88 -17.13 17.88
C ASP A 218 -22.09 -18.42 18.00
N THR A 219 -21.03 -18.58 17.19
CA THR A 219 -20.19 -19.79 17.15
C THR A 219 -18.87 -19.62 17.89
N PHE A 220 -18.49 -18.39 18.24
CA PHE A 220 -17.21 -18.00 18.86
C PHE A 220 -15.97 -18.30 17.99
N VAL A 221 -16.16 -18.55 16.71
CA VAL A 221 -15.08 -18.84 15.76
C VAL A 221 -14.58 -17.54 15.10
N PRO A 222 -13.27 -17.26 15.11
CA PRO A 222 -12.71 -16.12 14.38
C PRO A 222 -12.80 -16.29 12.86
N TYR A 223 -12.74 -15.18 12.12
CA TYR A 223 -12.72 -15.19 10.66
C TYR A 223 -11.29 -15.14 10.09
N PRO A 224 -11.04 -15.84 8.94
CA PRO A 224 -11.95 -16.78 8.26
C PRO A 224 -12.10 -18.07 9.05
N ASP A 225 -13.28 -18.70 8.99
CA ASP A 225 -13.53 -19.98 9.65
C ASP A 225 -12.92 -21.13 8.83
N VAL A 226 -11.95 -21.81 9.43
CA VAL A 226 -11.33 -23.03 8.91
C VAL A 226 -11.67 -24.18 9.86
N GLN A 227 -12.81 -24.81 9.61
CA GLN A 227 -13.31 -25.96 10.40
C GLN A 227 -13.34 -25.69 11.93
N GLY A 228 -13.88 -24.56 12.33
CA GLY A 228 -14.02 -24.17 13.73
C GLY A 228 -12.80 -23.49 14.35
N SER A 229 -11.79 -23.18 13.56
CA SER A 229 -10.55 -22.50 13.99
C SER A 229 -10.17 -21.38 13.03
N SER A 230 -9.26 -20.52 13.45
CA SER A 230 -8.67 -19.47 12.60
C SER A 230 -7.29 -19.07 13.13
N THR A 231 -6.64 -18.14 12.42
CA THR A 231 -5.39 -17.53 12.85
C THR A 231 -5.40 -16.01 12.56
N TYR A 232 -4.33 -15.32 12.94
CA TYR A 232 -4.18 -13.90 12.62
C TYR A 232 -4.01 -13.68 11.13
N SER A 233 -4.67 -12.62 10.62
CA SER A 233 -4.66 -12.23 9.22
C SER A 233 -3.73 -11.04 8.97
N GLY A 234 -3.27 -10.91 7.74
CA GLY A 234 -2.72 -9.66 7.24
C GLY A 234 -3.84 -8.78 6.66
N LEU A 235 -4.14 -7.64 7.30
CA LEU A 235 -5.11 -6.67 6.79
C LEU A 235 -4.51 -5.86 5.64
N SER A 236 -5.22 -5.79 4.53
CA SER A 236 -4.93 -5.01 3.32
C SER A 236 -6.14 -4.18 2.90
N GLY A 237 -6.03 -3.44 1.80
CA GLY A 237 -7.12 -2.64 1.23
C GLY A 237 -7.18 -1.20 1.77
N PRO A 238 -8.22 -0.42 1.40
CA PRO A 238 -8.26 1.03 1.61
C PRO A 238 -8.10 1.46 3.07
N ALA A 239 -8.49 0.62 4.04
CA ALA A 239 -8.33 0.92 5.47
C ALA A 239 -6.86 1.10 5.90
N THR A 240 -5.90 0.55 5.15
CA THR A 240 -4.47 0.64 5.50
C THR A 240 -3.78 1.87 4.92
N LYS A 241 -4.37 2.55 3.92
CA LYS A 241 -3.73 3.68 3.22
C LYS A 241 -3.20 4.79 4.15
N PRO A 242 -3.93 5.26 5.17
CA PRO A 242 -3.41 6.34 6.03
C PRO A 242 -2.13 5.95 6.79
N ILE A 243 -2.01 4.67 7.19
CA ILE A 243 -0.82 4.14 7.84
C ILE A 243 0.34 4.06 6.85
N THR A 244 0.06 3.59 5.63
CA THR A 244 1.05 3.54 4.54
C THR A 244 1.59 4.92 4.20
N LEU A 245 0.72 5.94 4.03
CA LEU A 245 1.14 7.32 3.73
C LEU A 245 2.08 7.89 4.81
N ARG A 246 1.77 7.65 6.09
CA ARG A 246 2.65 8.04 7.19
C ARG A 246 4.01 7.32 7.09
N THR A 247 3.98 6.01 6.92
CA THR A 247 5.19 5.18 6.79
C THR A 247 6.09 5.67 5.66
N LEU A 248 5.52 5.93 4.48
CA LEU A 248 6.24 6.48 3.31
C LEU A 248 6.89 7.82 3.64
N ALA A 249 6.14 8.75 4.22
CA ALA A 249 6.64 10.08 4.55
C ALA A 249 7.79 10.05 5.56
N GLU A 250 7.71 9.19 6.58
CA GLU A 250 8.76 9.02 7.59
C GLU A 250 10.04 8.42 6.97
N ILE A 251 9.90 7.38 6.14
CA ILE A 251 11.03 6.74 5.45
C ILE A 251 11.70 7.69 4.46
N SER A 252 10.91 8.35 3.60
CA SER A 252 11.43 9.26 2.57
C SER A 252 12.27 10.41 3.14
N ARG A 253 11.98 10.82 4.38
CA ARG A 253 12.77 11.85 5.07
C ARG A 253 14.04 11.32 5.73
N ALA A 254 14.06 10.03 6.02
CA ALA A 254 15.10 9.42 6.86
C ALA A 254 16.24 8.79 6.07
N VAL A 255 15.95 8.30 4.86
CA VAL A 255 16.91 7.58 4.00
C VAL A 255 16.86 8.11 2.57
N ARG A 256 17.92 7.81 1.80
CA ARG A 256 18.03 8.21 0.38
C ARG A 256 17.64 7.09 -0.60
N LEU A 257 17.14 5.98 -0.07
CA LEU A 257 16.72 4.87 -0.91
C LEU A 257 15.41 5.21 -1.62
N PRO A 258 15.29 4.90 -2.93
CA PRO A 258 13.99 4.95 -3.62
C PRO A 258 12.96 4.05 -2.93
N ILE A 259 11.68 4.39 -3.08
CA ILE A 259 10.61 3.67 -2.42
C ILE A 259 9.58 3.22 -3.45
N THR A 260 9.19 1.95 -3.39
CA THR A 260 7.96 1.44 -3.99
C THR A 260 6.89 1.34 -2.89
N ALA A 261 5.73 1.95 -3.12
CA ALA A 261 4.64 1.94 -2.14
C ALA A 261 3.73 0.74 -2.34
N THR A 262 3.23 0.18 -1.23
CA THR A 262 2.13 -0.80 -1.23
C THR A 262 1.32 -0.66 0.05
N GLY A 263 0.03 -1.03 -0.01
CA GLY A 263 -0.88 -0.97 1.15
C GLY A 263 -1.96 0.11 0.99
N GLY A 264 -3.09 -0.29 0.41
CA GLY A 264 -4.32 0.48 0.39
C GLY A 264 -4.66 1.31 -0.85
N PRO A 265 -3.85 1.43 -1.92
CA PRO A 265 -4.29 2.17 -3.09
C PRO A 265 -5.40 1.43 -3.83
N VAL A 266 -6.44 2.16 -4.25
CA VAL A 266 -7.56 1.64 -5.04
C VAL A 266 -7.86 2.50 -6.27
N SER A 267 -7.20 3.64 -6.40
CA SER A 267 -7.39 4.60 -7.49
C SER A 267 -6.07 5.29 -7.86
N TRP A 268 -6.07 5.97 -9.01
CA TRP A 268 -4.96 6.82 -9.41
C TRP A 268 -4.68 7.95 -8.40
N ARG A 269 -5.73 8.47 -7.73
CA ARG A 269 -5.57 9.50 -6.69
C ARG A 269 -4.77 8.99 -5.50
N ASP A 270 -5.05 7.76 -5.06
CA ASP A 270 -4.30 7.13 -3.97
C ASP A 270 -2.83 6.92 -4.36
N ALA A 271 -2.58 6.53 -5.61
CA ALA A 271 -1.22 6.40 -6.12
C ALA A 271 -0.48 7.76 -6.15
N VAL A 272 -1.14 8.81 -6.62
CA VAL A 272 -0.59 10.18 -6.58
C VAL A 272 -0.28 10.61 -5.15
N GLU A 273 -1.18 10.37 -4.18
CA GLU A 273 -0.90 10.66 -2.76
C GLU A 273 0.37 9.95 -2.27
N MET A 274 0.56 8.67 -2.64
CA MET A 274 1.76 7.91 -2.29
C MET A 274 3.02 8.47 -2.95
N MET A 275 2.93 8.89 -4.22
CA MET A 275 4.03 9.54 -4.92
C MET A 275 4.38 10.89 -4.29
N LEU A 276 3.39 11.70 -3.95
CA LEU A 276 3.57 13.00 -3.28
C LEU A 276 4.30 12.89 -1.93
N VAL A 277 4.24 11.74 -1.26
CA VAL A 277 4.99 11.48 -0.02
C VAL A 277 6.25 10.61 -0.24
N GLY A 278 6.70 10.45 -1.48
CA GLY A 278 8.05 9.97 -1.82
C GLY A 278 8.13 8.61 -2.49
N ALA A 279 7.02 7.97 -2.86
CA ALA A 279 7.07 6.74 -3.65
C ALA A 279 7.37 7.03 -5.12
N THR A 280 8.23 6.23 -5.75
CA THR A 280 8.53 6.28 -7.19
C THR A 280 7.55 5.40 -7.97
N THR A 281 7.22 4.23 -7.43
CA THR A 281 6.27 3.27 -8.00
C THR A 281 5.23 2.87 -6.96
N VAL A 282 4.07 2.37 -7.41
CA VAL A 282 2.96 1.98 -6.53
C VAL A 282 2.47 0.59 -6.89
N GLN A 283 2.48 -0.30 -5.91
CA GLN A 283 2.03 -1.68 -6.04
C GLN A 283 0.56 -1.80 -5.61
N PHE A 284 -0.23 -2.47 -6.43
CA PHE A 284 -1.64 -2.76 -6.20
C PHE A 284 -1.86 -4.25 -5.94
N CYS A 285 -2.74 -4.59 -5.01
CA CYS A 285 -3.17 -5.95 -4.71
C CYS A 285 -4.69 -6.02 -4.59
N THR A 286 -5.25 -5.59 -3.44
CA THR A 286 -6.67 -5.72 -3.11
C THR A 286 -7.59 -5.07 -4.13
N ALA A 287 -7.18 -3.95 -4.73
CA ALA A 287 -7.96 -3.29 -5.78
C ALA A 287 -8.11 -4.18 -7.02
N VAL A 288 -7.04 -4.88 -7.43
CA VAL A 288 -7.09 -5.82 -8.56
C VAL A 288 -7.97 -7.03 -8.23
N MET A 289 -7.94 -7.52 -6.99
CA MET A 289 -8.83 -8.62 -6.56
C MET A 289 -10.30 -8.22 -6.58
N HIS A 290 -10.62 -6.92 -6.37
CA HIS A 290 -11.99 -6.42 -6.35
C HIS A 290 -12.50 -5.97 -7.71
N TYR A 291 -11.65 -5.40 -8.55
CA TYR A 291 -12.05 -4.69 -9.77
C TYR A 291 -11.45 -5.28 -11.04
N GLY A 292 -10.55 -6.27 -10.94
CA GLY A 292 -9.86 -6.88 -12.06
C GLY A 292 -8.62 -6.08 -12.51
N VAL A 293 -7.91 -6.65 -13.48
CA VAL A 293 -6.66 -6.07 -14.00
C VAL A 293 -6.89 -4.84 -14.88
N ASP A 294 -8.09 -4.68 -15.44
CA ASP A 294 -8.43 -3.57 -16.35
C ASP A 294 -8.51 -2.21 -15.66
N ILE A 295 -8.50 -2.16 -14.32
CA ILE A 295 -8.37 -0.88 -13.59
C ILE A 295 -7.11 -0.09 -13.98
N ILE A 296 -6.15 -0.72 -14.62
CA ILE A 296 -4.92 -0.07 -15.08
C ILE A 296 -5.21 1.07 -16.06
N ASP A 297 -6.26 0.97 -16.87
CA ASP A 297 -6.66 2.04 -17.78
C ASP A 297 -7.07 3.29 -17.01
N ASP A 298 -7.94 3.15 -16.00
CA ASP A 298 -8.32 4.25 -15.11
C ASP A 298 -7.11 4.85 -14.36
N LEU A 299 -6.16 3.99 -13.95
CA LEU A 299 -4.97 4.44 -13.25
C LEU A 299 -4.06 5.29 -14.16
N ARG A 300 -3.82 4.83 -15.38
CA ARG A 300 -2.98 5.52 -16.37
C ARG A 300 -3.62 6.82 -16.84
N ASP A 301 -4.88 6.77 -17.23
CA ASP A 301 -5.62 7.94 -17.72
C ASP A 301 -5.75 9.00 -16.62
N GLY A 302 -6.06 8.57 -15.39
CA GLY A 302 -6.17 9.47 -14.25
C GLY A 302 -4.84 10.13 -13.86
N LEU A 303 -3.72 9.41 -13.91
CA LEU A 303 -2.41 9.98 -13.67
C LEU A 303 -2.01 10.95 -14.79
N ALA A 304 -2.21 10.58 -16.05
CA ALA A 304 -1.94 11.44 -17.20
C ALA A 304 -2.73 12.76 -17.12
N PHE A 305 -4.04 12.65 -16.84
CA PHE A 305 -4.90 13.81 -16.62
C PHE A 305 -4.39 14.70 -15.47
N TYR A 306 -4.01 14.10 -14.33
CA TYR A 306 -3.50 14.86 -13.19
C TYR A 306 -2.21 15.61 -13.50
N LEU A 307 -1.27 14.98 -14.18
CA LEU A 307 -0.01 15.62 -14.58
C LEU A 307 -0.28 16.78 -15.54
N GLU A 308 -1.20 16.61 -16.49
CA GLU A 308 -1.60 17.67 -17.41
C GLU A 308 -2.26 18.85 -16.69
N ASP A 309 -3.25 18.58 -15.82
CA ASP A 309 -3.97 19.61 -15.04
C ASP A 309 -3.04 20.43 -14.15
N LYS A 310 -1.99 19.79 -13.60
CA LYS A 310 -1.01 20.43 -12.72
C LYS A 310 0.22 21.00 -13.44
N GLY A 311 0.39 20.74 -14.74
CA GLY A 311 1.52 21.22 -15.53
C GLY A 311 2.83 20.47 -15.29
N PHE A 312 2.76 19.21 -14.83
CA PHE A 312 3.93 18.34 -14.68
C PHE A 312 4.16 17.52 -15.95
N GLU A 313 5.40 17.22 -16.27
CA GLU A 313 5.73 16.47 -17.48
C GLU A 313 5.74 14.96 -17.24
N THR A 314 6.29 14.52 -16.11
CA THR A 314 6.50 13.12 -15.77
C THR A 314 6.02 12.78 -14.36
N PRO A 315 5.78 11.50 -14.06
CA PRO A 315 5.48 11.09 -12.69
C PRO A 315 6.61 11.38 -11.67
N ALA A 316 7.86 11.47 -12.13
CA ALA A 316 9.00 11.79 -11.27
C ALA A 316 8.90 13.22 -10.69
N ASP A 317 8.26 14.16 -11.41
CA ASP A 317 8.13 15.55 -10.99
C ASP A 317 7.29 15.72 -9.72
N ILE A 318 6.41 14.77 -9.43
CA ILE A 318 5.53 14.84 -8.25
C ILE A 318 6.05 14.09 -7.02
N VAL A 319 7.14 13.33 -7.16
CA VAL A 319 7.68 12.52 -6.07
C VAL A 319 8.16 13.41 -4.91
N GLY A 320 7.55 13.23 -3.75
CA GLY A 320 7.95 13.92 -2.51
C GLY A 320 7.48 15.37 -2.37
N LEU A 321 6.68 15.92 -3.30
CA LEU A 321 6.25 17.32 -3.25
C LEU A 321 5.47 17.71 -1.99
N ALA A 322 4.80 16.75 -1.33
CA ALA A 322 4.08 17.01 -0.09
C ALA A 322 4.97 16.98 1.16
N LEU A 323 6.17 16.37 1.10
CA LEU A 323 7.03 16.18 2.26
C LEU A 323 7.39 17.49 3.00
N PRO A 324 7.74 18.59 2.34
CA PRO A 324 8.05 19.85 3.02
C PRO A 324 6.86 20.46 3.76
N ARG A 325 5.63 20.05 3.44
CA ARG A 325 4.39 20.53 4.07
C ARG A 325 3.95 19.71 5.29
N ILE A 326 4.60 18.58 5.55
CA ILE A 326 4.38 17.77 6.76
C ILE A 326 5.33 18.30 7.82
N VAL A 327 4.85 19.13 8.70
CA VAL A 327 5.64 19.82 9.73
C VAL A 327 5.36 19.24 11.12
N ASN A 328 6.21 19.58 12.10
CA ASN A 328 5.93 19.25 13.50
C ASN A 328 4.74 20.06 14.01
N HIS A 329 4.07 19.55 15.04
CA HIS A 329 2.87 20.17 15.58
C HIS A 329 3.10 21.62 16.06
N GLY A 330 4.32 21.95 16.53
CA GLY A 330 4.71 23.30 16.94
C GLY A 330 4.85 24.31 15.80
N GLU A 331 5.10 23.82 14.58
CA GLU A 331 5.30 24.63 13.37
C GLU A 331 3.98 24.91 12.62
N LEU A 332 2.88 24.29 13.05
CA LEU A 332 1.57 24.55 12.47
C LEU A 332 1.13 26.01 12.75
N ARG A 333 0.66 26.68 11.70
CA ARG A 333 0.06 28.01 11.84
C ARG A 333 -1.23 27.91 12.64
N ARG A 334 -1.32 28.63 13.75
CA ARG A 334 -2.48 28.66 14.66
C ARG A 334 -3.06 30.05 14.83
N ASP A 335 -2.55 31.00 14.07
CA ASP A 335 -2.95 32.41 14.05
C ASP A 335 -4.18 32.66 13.19
N VAL A 336 -4.60 31.70 12.42
CA VAL A 336 -5.78 31.76 11.54
C VAL A 336 -6.93 31.01 12.18
N LYS A 337 -8.01 31.73 12.51
CA LYS A 337 -9.26 31.11 12.97
C LYS A 337 -10.11 30.73 11.77
N MET A 338 -10.37 29.45 11.60
CA MET A 338 -11.31 28.93 10.62
C MET A 338 -12.61 28.52 11.29
N ILE A 339 -13.72 28.68 10.60
CA ILE A 339 -15.05 28.23 11.03
C ILE A 339 -15.73 27.45 9.93
N SER A 340 -16.68 26.61 10.28
CA SER A 340 -17.55 25.96 9.28
C SER A 340 -18.52 26.95 8.68
N SER A 341 -18.84 26.80 7.39
CA SER A 341 -19.83 27.58 6.65
C SER A 341 -20.75 26.67 5.85
N LEU A 342 -22.03 26.99 5.78
CA LEU A 342 -23.02 26.23 5.02
C LEU A 342 -23.08 26.71 3.57
N ILE A 343 -23.16 25.74 2.64
CA ILE A 343 -23.56 25.91 1.23
C ILE A 343 -25.01 25.41 1.16
N GLU A 344 -25.94 26.33 1.30
CA GLU A 344 -27.36 26.02 1.51
C GLU A 344 -27.97 25.17 0.39
N GLU A 345 -27.58 25.45 -0.87
CA GLU A 345 -28.10 24.77 -2.07
C GLU A 345 -27.74 23.29 -2.11
N ARG A 346 -26.69 22.88 -1.37
CA ARG A 346 -26.27 21.48 -1.27
C ARG A 346 -26.86 20.75 -0.08
N CYS A 347 -27.50 21.47 0.87
CA CYS A 347 -27.94 20.89 2.12
C CYS A 347 -29.15 19.98 1.92
N VAL A 348 -29.00 18.70 2.25
CA VAL A 348 -30.07 17.69 2.20
C VAL A 348 -30.84 17.57 3.55
N LYS A 349 -30.54 18.41 4.53
CA LYS A 349 -31.24 18.51 5.82
C LYS A 349 -31.26 17.20 6.62
N CYS A 350 -30.14 16.43 6.58
CA CYS A 350 -30.01 15.12 7.23
C CYS A 350 -29.61 15.20 8.72
N ASP A 351 -29.37 16.38 9.28
CA ASP A 351 -28.99 16.66 10.66
C ASP A 351 -27.64 16.09 11.12
N LEU A 352 -26.90 15.34 10.31
CA LEU A 352 -25.65 14.69 10.72
C LEU A 352 -24.60 15.68 11.23
N CYS A 353 -24.51 16.86 10.64
CA CYS A 353 -23.59 17.92 11.11
C CYS A 353 -23.96 18.46 12.50
N TYR A 354 -25.25 18.60 12.75
CA TYR A 354 -25.80 19.03 14.08
C TYR A 354 -25.51 17.98 15.14
N ILE A 355 -25.82 16.69 14.85
CA ILE A 355 -25.59 15.59 15.77
C ILE A 355 -24.09 15.47 16.08
N ALA A 356 -23.24 15.49 15.06
CA ALA A 356 -21.80 15.41 15.22
C ALA A 356 -21.24 16.58 16.06
N CYS A 357 -21.73 17.79 15.85
CA CYS A 357 -21.30 18.96 16.62
C CYS A 357 -21.85 18.96 18.04
N ARG A 358 -23.10 18.53 18.23
CA ARG A 358 -23.76 18.48 19.55
C ARG A 358 -23.09 17.46 20.47
N ASP A 359 -22.86 16.24 19.97
CA ASP A 359 -22.46 15.10 20.78
C ASP A 359 -20.95 14.82 20.71
N GLY A 360 -20.29 15.13 19.59
CA GLY A 360 -18.89 14.85 19.37
C GLY A 360 -17.98 16.08 19.21
N GLY A 361 -18.55 17.29 19.26
CA GLY A 361 -17.82 18.53 18.99
C GLY A 361 -18.03 19.61 20.06
N HIS A 362 -18.38 20.81 19.62
CA HIS A 362 -18.32 22.04 20.41
C HIS A 362 -19.69 22.72 20.58
N GLN A 363 -20.77 22.06 20.19
CA GLN A 363 -22.16 22.57 20.30
C GLN A 363 -22.36 23.93 19.62
N ALA A 364 -21.64 24.15 18.53
CA ALA A 364 -21.65 25.38 17.76
C ALA A 364 -22.64 25.37 16.58
N ILE A 365 -23.41 24.29 16.41
CA ILE A 365 -24.43 24.19 15.36
C ILE A 365 -25.82 24.10 16.03
N LYS A 366 -26.77 24.92 15.54
CA LYS A 366 -28.17 24.84 15.83
C LYS A 366 -28.93 24.55 14.55
N LEU A 367 -30.12 23.96 14.67
CA LEU A 367 -31.02 23.80 13.54
C LEU A 367 -32.13 24.84 13.61
N HIS A 368 -32.45 25.46 12.49
CA HIS A 368 -33.62 26.31 12.40
C HIS A 368 -34.91 25.51 12.68
N ASN A 369 -35.82 26.09 13.39
CA ASN A 369 -37.08 25.43 13.75
C ASN A 369 -38.00 25.19 12.55
N THR A 370 -37.88 26.01 11.50
CA THR A 370 -38.81 26.01 10.35
C THR A 370 -38.33 25.18 9.18
N ASP A 371 -37.05 25.30 8.81
CA ASP A 371 -36.48 24.69 7.58
C ASP A 371 -35.38 23.68 7.86
N ARG A 372 -34.97 23.50 9.11
CA ARG A 372 -33.93 22.59 9.61
C ARG A 372 -32.53 22.84 9.01
N LEU A 373 -32.30 24.03 8.48
CA LEU A 373 -30.96 24.41 8.05
C LEU A 373 -30.01 24.56 9.24
N PRO A 374 -28.76 24.10 9.16
CA PRO A 374 -27.78 24.30 10.22
C PRO A 374 -27.29 25.75 10.25
N GLU A 375 -27.43 26.39 11.41
CA GLU A 375 -26.85 27.70 11.74
C GLU A 375 -25.58 27.48 12.57
N ILE A 376 -24.47 28.06 12.13
CA ILE A 376 -23.15 27.92 12.77
C ILE A 376 -22.88 29.14 13.67
N ASP A 377 -22.75 28.91 14.97
CA ASP A 377 -22.29 29.92 15.94
C ASP A 377 -20.75 30.09 15.77
N ALA A 378 -20.36 31.17 15.12
CA ALA A 378 -18.96 31.47 14.83
C ALA A 378 -18.10 31.70 16.08
N GLU A 379 -18.68 32.09 17.21
CA GLU A 379 -17.94 32.28 18.46
C GLU A 379 -17.64 30.96 19.15
N LYS A 380 -18.53 30.00 19.07
CA LYS A 380 -18.37 28.65 19.63
C LYS A 380 -17.60 27.72 18.72
N CYS A 381 -17.58 27.97 17.41
CA CYS A 381 -16.94 27.09 16.44
C CYS A 381 -15.41 27.24 16.50
N PRO A 382 -14.65 26.21 16.93
CA PRO A 382 -13.18 26.26 16.92
C PRO A 382 -12.56 25.80 15.59
N GLY A 383 -13.38 25.44 14.59
CA GLY A 383 -12.87 24.98 13.30
C GLY A 383 -12.46 23.52 13.23
N CYS A 384 -12.99 22.64 14.08
CA CYS A 384 -12.58 21.22 14.18
C CYS A 384 -12.88 20.38 12.93
N ARG A 385 -13.70 20.88 11.99
CA ARG A 385 -14.05 20.24 10.71
C ARG A 385 -14.91 18.97 10.81
N LEU A 386 -15.32 18.51 11.99
CA LEU A 386 -16.11 17.28 12.13
C LEU A 386 -17.40 17.31 11.30
N CYS A 387 -18.14 18.43 11.35
CA CYS A 387 -19.37 18.62 10.59
C CYS A 387 -19.17 18.54 9.05
N VAL A 388 -18.03 19.00 8.55
CA VAL A 388 -17.68 18.88 7.13
C VAL A 388 -17.41 17.41 6.78
N THR A 389 -16.71 16.69 7.65
CA THR A 389 -16.33 15.28 7.43
C THR A 389 -17.55 14.35 7.37
N VAL A 390 -18.58 14.61 8.18
CA VAL A 390 -19.80 13.76 8.23
C VAL A 390 -20.87 14.17 7.23
N CYS A 391 -20.69 15.26 6.49
CA CYS A 391 -21.69 15.75 5.55
C CYS A 391 -21.72 14.88 4.27
N PRO A 392 -22.83 14.16 3.97
CA PRO A 392 -22.89 13.28 2.81
C PRO A 392 -23.08 14.04 1.49
N ALA A 393 -23.39 15.33 1.55
CA ALA A 393 -23.71 16.19 0.40
C ALA A 393 -22.66 17.29 0.16
N ASP A 394 -21.53 17.24 0.88
CA ASP A 394 -20.49 18.28 0.82
C ASP A 394 -21.06 19.72 0.95
N ALA A 395 -22.12 19.86 1.77
CA ALA A 395 -22.81 21.13 1.99
C ALA A 395 -22.13 22.02 3.03
N LEU A 396 -21.05 21.58 3.64
CA LEU A 396 -20.28 22.35 4.61
C LEU A 396 -18.83 22.49 4.15
N THR A 397 -18.28 23.68 4.35
CA THR A 397 -16.88 24.00 4.02
C THR A 397 -16.23 24.76 5.17
N MET A 398 -14.90 24.92 5.12
CA MET A 398 -14.17 25.75 6.08
C MET A 398 -13.85 27.08 5.45
N VAL A 399 -14.11 28.17 6.18
CA VAL A 399 -13.80 29.55 5.77
C VAL A 399 -13.02 30.26 6.88
N ASN A 400 -12.23 31.27 6.50
CA ASN A 400 -11.57 32.13 7.49
C ASN A 400 -12.64 32.98 8.21
N LYS A 401 -12.48 33.14 9.54
CA LYS A 401 -13.30 34.03 10.34
C LYS A 401 -12.85 35.47 10.19
#